data_58b09b9576df148583d554aa658c5c13
#
_entry.id   58b09b9576df148583d554aa658c5c13
#
_cell.length_a   1.000
_cell.length_b   1.000
_cell.length_c   1.000
_cell.angle_alpha   90.00
_cell.angle_beta   90.00
_cell.angle_gamma   90.00
#
_symmetry.space_group_name_H-M   'P 1'
#
loop_
_entity.id
_entity.type
_entity.pdbx_description
1 polymer ?
#
loop_
_entity_poly.entity_id
_entity_poly.type
_entity_poly.pdbx_seq_one_letter_code
_entity_poly.pdbx_strand_id
1 'polypeptide(L)' 'MASQKEVIKLTGNVVEALPNTQFRVELENGHIIVAHMSGKMRKNYIRLVPGDRVEVELTPYDLTKGRISFRLKD' A
#
# COMPACT_ATOMS: atom_id res chain seq x y z
N MET A 1 -22.33 14.40 -2.02
CA MET A 1 -21.89 13.96 -2.03
C MET A 1 -21.06 13.59 -1.70
N ALA A 2 -20.88 13.42 -1.53
CA ALA A 2 -20.04 13.15 -1.28
C ALA A 2 -19.35 12.32 -1.36
N SER A 3 -19.10 12.00 -1.77
CA SER A 3 -18.38 11.18 -2.13
C SER A 3 -17.35 10.91 -1.34
N GLN A 4 -17.42 10.72 -0.36
CA GLN A 4 -16.48 10.44 0.31
C GLN A 4 -15.98 9.23 0.12
N LYS A 5 -14.91 9.01 -0.31
CA LYS A 5 -14.30 7.85 -0.37
C LYS A 5 -13.88 7.53 0.94
N GLU A 6 -14.41 6.58 1.59
CA GLU A 6 -13.94 6.11 2.82
C GLU A 6 -12.78 5.23 2.59
N VAL A 7 -11.63 5.51 3.11
CA VAL A 7 -10.48 4.63 2.99
C VAL A 7 -10.00 4.26 4.37
N ILE A 8 -9.45 3.07 4.48
CA ILE A 8 -8.89 2.58 5.71
C ILE A 8 -7.39 2.64 5.53
N LYS A 9 -6.70 3.34 6.42
CA LYS A 9 -5.26 3.48 6.33
C LYS A 9 -4.59 2.59 7.34
N LEU A 10 -3.72 1.74 6.88
CA LEU A 10 -3.00 0.82 7.74
C LEU A 10 -1.53 0.85 7.38
N THR A 11 -0.69 0.53 8.34
CA THR A 11 0.73 0.42 8.12
C THR A 11 1.09 -1.03 7.89
N GLY A 12 2.02 -1.28 7.01
CA GLY A 12 2.48 -2.63 6.76
C GLY A 12 3.91 -2.65 6.30
N ASN A 13 4.43 -3.84 6.10
CA ASN A 13 5.79 -4.03 5.62
C ASN A 13 5.74 -4.72 4.27
N VAL A 14 6.56 -4.24 3.36
CA VAL A 14 6.67 -4.89 2.05
C VAL A 14 7.39 -6.20 2.23
N VAL A 15 6.78 -7.30 1.82
CA VAL A 15 7.39 -8.61 1.95
C VAL A 15 7.87 -9.17 0.61
N GLU A 16 7.32 -8.66 -0.49
CA GLU A 16 7.72 -9.16 -1.80
C GLU A 16 7.40 -8.14 -2.87
N ALA A 17 8.28 -7.98 -3.84
CA ALA A 17 8.01 -7.13 -4.99
C ALA A 17 7.44 -7.99 -6.10
N LEU A 18 6.35 -7.54 -6.68
CA LEU A 18 5.67 -8.26 -7.74
C LEU A 18 5.79 -7.46 -9.03
N PRO A 19 5.47 -8.06 -10.17
CA PRO A 19 5.50 -7.32 -11.43
C PRO A 19 4.50 -6.16 -11.44
N ASN A 20 4.70 -5.24 -12.34
CA ASN A 20 3.75 -4.15 -12.61
C ASN A 20 3.57 -3.20 -11.43
N THR A 21 4.65 -2.91 -10.72
CA THR A 21 4.67 -1.99 -9.58
C THR A 21 3.69 -2.40 -8.50
N GLN A 22 3.50 -3.70 -8.33
CA GLN A 22 2.70 -4.24 -7.27
C GLN A 22 3.59 -4.85 -6.20
N PHE A 23 3.08 -4.91 -4.99
CA PHE A 23 3.86 -5.41 -3.87
C PHE A 23 2.96 -6.21 -2.95
N ARG A 24 3.53 -7.23 -2.36
CA ARG A 24 2.81 -7.96 -1.32
C ARG A 24 3.21 -7.32 0.00
N VAL A 25 2.21 -6.90 0.76
CA VAL A 25 2.43 -6.14 1.98
C VAL A 25 1.74 -6.86 3.13
N GLU A 26 2.48 -7.08 4.20
CA GLU A 26 1.89 -7.66 5.40
C GLU A 26 1.48 -6.51 6.31
N LEU A 27 0.20 -6.44 6.61
CA LEU A 27 -0.34 -5.36 7.42
C LEU A 27 -0.14 -5.64 8.90
N GLU A 28 -0.30 -4.60 9.70
CA GLU A 28 -0.12 -4.73 11.14
C GLU A 28 -1.05 -5.76 11.74
N ASN A 29 -2.21 -5.96 11.13
CA ASN A 29 -3.16 -6.93 11.66
C ASN A 29 -2.85 -8.36 11.21
N GLY A 30 -1.74 -8.56 10.53
CA GLY A 30 -1.32 -9.89 10.11
C GLY A 30 -1.81 -10.32 8.75
N HIS A 31 -2.67 -9.55 8.13
CA HIS A 31 -3.15 -9.90 6.80
C HIS A 31 -2.15 -9.49 5.73
N ILE A 32 -2.06 -10.27 4.68
CA ILE A 32 -1.20 -9.95 3.56
C ILE A 32 -2.07 -9.56 2.39
N ILE A 33 -1.79 -8.41 1.81
CA ILE A 33 -2.55 -7.92 0.68
C ILE A 33 -1.62 -7.63 -0.48
N VAL A 34 -2.20 -7.43 -1.65
CA VAL A 34 -1.45 -6.96 -2.81
C VAL A 34 -1.74 -5.47 -2.94
N ALA A 35 -0.69 -4.68 -2.98
CA ALA A 35 -0.83 -3.24 -3.07
C ALA A 35 -0.04 -2.72 -4.26
N HIS A 36 -0.52 -1.65 -4.86
CA HIS A 36 0.21 -1.02 -5.96
C HIS A 36 0.65 0.36 -5.52
N MET A 37 1.68 0.87 -6.17
CA MET A 37 2.15 2.20 -5.85
C MET A 37 1.15 3.22 -6.34
N SER A 38 0.94 4.28 -5.54
CA SER A 38 0.09 5.37 -5.98
C SER A 38 0.76 6.09 -7.16
N GLY A 39 -0.03 6.80 -7.93
CA GLY A 39 0.52 7.56 -9.04
C GLY A 39 1.54 8.58 -8.60
N LYS A 40 1.32 9.17 -7.41
CA LYS A 40 2.24 10.15 -6.89
C LYS A 40 3.60 9.53 -6.59
N MET A 41 3.62 8.34 -6.03
CA MET A 41 4.87 7.67 -5.72
C MET A 41 5.61 7.28 -7.00
N ARG A 42 4.88 6.83 -8.01
CA ARG A 42 5.53 6.48 -9.26
C ARG A 42 6.10 7.71 -9.95
N LYS A 43 5.39 8.82 -9.84
CA LYS A 43 5.85 10.05 -10.44
C LYS A 43 7.13 10.53 -9.79
N ASN A 44 7.29 10.28 -8.50
CA ASN A 44 8.48 10.71 -7.77
C ASN A 44 9.57 9.64 -7.74
N TYR A 45 9.39 8.58 -8.49
CA TYR A 45 10.40 7.52 -8.61
C TYR A 45 10.79 6.92 -7.26
N ILE A 46 9.85 6.81 -6.35
CA ILE A 46 10.13 6.21 -5.07
C ILE A 46 10.24 4.70 -5.26
N ARG A 47 11.34 4.13 -4.75
CA ARG A 47 11.59 2.74 -4.93
C ARG A 47 11.28 2.00 -3.65
N LEU A 48 10.53 0.93 -3.75
CA LEU A 48 10.18 0.10 -2.61
C LEU A 48 10.87 -1.24 -2.72
N VAL A 49 11.38 -1.73 -1.61
CA VAL A 49 12.02 -3.04 -1.56
C VAL A 49 11.48 -3.80 -0.36
N PRO A 50 11.61 -5.12 -0.34
CA PRO A 50 11.16 -5.88 0.83
C PRO A 50 11.82 -5.36 2.08
N GLY A 51 11.04 -5.23 3.13
CA GLY A 51 11.50 -4.68 4.40
C GLY A 51 11.10 -3.25 4.63
N ASP A 52 10.67 -2.52 3.59
CA ASP A 52 10.24 -1.15 3.77
C ASP A 52 8.90 -1.11 4.47
N ARG A 53 8.72 -0.08 5.29
CA ARG A 53 7.44 0.16 5.93
C ARG A 53 6.67 1.15 5.09
N VAL A 54 5.41 0.88 4.90
CA VAL A 54 4.58 1.71 4.04
C VAL A 54 3.20 1.93 4.67
N GLU A 55 2.56 3.01 4.25
CA GLU A 55 1.17 3.23 4.60
C GLU A 55 0.34 2.81 3.40
N VAL A 56 -0.67 1.99 3.65
CA VAL A 56 -1.51 1.45 2.61
C VAL A 56 -2.93 1.92 2.82
N GLU A 57 -3.61 2.27 1.74
CA GLU A 57 -5.01 2.65 1.78
C GLU A 57 -5.83 1.52 1.19
N LEU A 58 -6.86 1.13 1.92
CA LEU A 58 -7.78 0.09 1.49
C LEU A 58 -9.17 0.67 1.47
N THR A 59 -10.05 0.09 0.68
CA THR A 59 -11.45 0.49 0.74
C THR A 59 -12.23 -0.58 1.46
N PRO A 60 -13.36 -0.24 2.08
CA PRO A 60 -14.17 -1.26 2.75
C PRO A 60 -14.72 -2.28 1.77
N TYR A 61 -14.72 -1.95 0.48
CA TYR A 61 -15.28 -2.86 -0.50
C TYR A 61 -14.32 -3.97 -0.91
N ASP A 62 -13.04 -3.77 -0.71
CA ASP A 62 -12.08 -4.79 -1.09
C ASP A 62 -10.86 -4.68 -0.18
N LEU A 63 -10.82 -5.50 0.84
CA LEU A 63 -9.73 -5.44 1.82
C LEU A 63 -8.54 -6.31 1.42
N THR A 64 -8.56 -6.88 0.23
CA THR A 64 -7.44 -7.70 -0.23
C THR A 64 -6.50 -6.94 -1.14
N LYS A 65 -6.88 -5.74 -1.58
CA LYS A 65 -6.05 -4.93 -2.45
C LYS A 65 -5.97 -3.55 -1.88
N GLY A 66 -4.83 -2.93 -2.04
CA GLY A 66 -4.64 -1.60 -1.51
C GLY A 66 -3.75 -0.76 -2.38
N ARG A 67 -3.57 0.48 -1.96
CA ARG A 67 -2.70 1.40 -2.65
C ARG A 67 -1.69 1.92 -1.65
N ILE A 68 -0.43 1.86 -2.00
CA ILE A 68 0.63 2.36 -1.14
C ILE A 68 0.70 3.86 -1.33
N SER A 69 0.45 4.61 -0.27
CA SER A 69 0.42 6.06 -0.36
C SER A 69 1.70 6.71 0.14
N PHE A 70 2.37 6.11 1.10
CA PHE A 70 3.62 6.65 1.60
C PHE A 70 4.60 5.55 1.94
N ARG A 71 5.87 5.87 1.82
CA ARG A 71 6.92 5.03 2.34
C ARG A 71 7.34 5.67 3.65
N LEU A 72 7.22 4.90 4.73
CA LEU A 72 7.53 5.43 6.05
C LEU A 72 9.00 5.22 6.34
N LYS A 73 9.61 6.19 7.03
CA LYS A 73 10.98 6.03 7.38
C LYS A 73 11.06 5.79 8.82
N ASP A 74 11.93 4.96 9.26
CA ASP A 74 12.11 4.69 10.67
C ASP A 74 12.97 5.72 11.31
#